data_d7b3808e808530ab0ec04674ec1904af
#
_entry.id   d7b3808e808530ab0ec04674ec1904af
#
_cell.length_a   1.000
_cell.length_b   1.000
_cell.length_c   1.000
_cell.angle_alpha   90.00
_cell.angle_beta   90.00
_cell.angle_gamma   90.00
#
_symmetry.space_group_name_H-M   'P 1'
#
loop_
_entity.id
_entity.type
_entity.pdbx_description
1 polymer ?
#
loop_
_entity_poly.entity_id
_entity_poly.type
_entity_poly.pdbx_seq_one_letter_code
_entity_poly.pdbx_strand_id
1 'polypeptide(L)'
;VEAYAGSIEIKPVTGDEIKISNLTDMDTVEFEEDDRELYVSRENEEDNQEALVIEIPEKKVFQELELTSSASNVVVRGKIQAKETTLCAEAGKLKVELLDSRETDMECDAGKLIVKHTQKLADYTVDMETDACKVNLDRETYSGWQEGSFGAKNADKHIDIEGNAGSIVISFE
;
A
#
# COMPACT_ATOMS: atom_id res chain seq x y z
N VAL A 1 9.30 0.29 -0.28
CA VAL A 1 9.40 -1.19 -0.10
C VAL A 1 8.87 -1.86 -1.34
N GLU A 2 9.66 -2.72 -1.94
CA GLU A 2 9.33 -3.40 -3.19
C GLU A 2 9.39 -4.92 -3.02
N ALA A 3 8.36 -5.61 -3.48
CA ALA A 3 8.34 -7.07 -3.50
C ALA A 3 8.10 -7.55 -4.94
N TYR A 4 9.15 -8.06 -5.57
CA TYR A 4 9.10 -8.63 -6.92
C TYR A 4 8.56 -10.05 -6.89
N ALA A 5 8.94 -10.83 -5.88
CA ALA A 5 8.45 -12.18 -5.63
C ALA A 5 8.39 -12.50 -4.13
N GLY A 6 7.71 -13.58 -3.75
CA GLY A 6 7.59 -13.98 -2.34
C GLY A 6 6.61 -13.15 -1.53
N SER A 7 6.89 -12.96 -0.24
CA SER A 7 6.00 -12.24 0.67
C SER A 7 6.74 -11.28 1.60
N ILE A 8 6.18 -10.09 1.81
CA ILE A 8 6.61 -9.14 2.81
C ILE A 8 5.45 -8.87 3.78
N GLU A 9 5.74 -8.91 5.06
CA GLU A 9 4.81 -8.49 6.12
C GLU A 9 5.37 -7.28 6.86
N ILE A 10 4.63 -6.18 6.89
CA ILE A 10 4.95 -4.98 7.67
C ILE A 10 3.99 -4.93 8.85
N LYS A 11 4.50 -4.81 10.07
CA LYS A 11 3.67 -4.77 11.27
C LYS A 11 4.12 -3.70 12.26
N PRO A 12 3.20 -2.87 12.77
CA PRO A 12 3.47 -1.96 13.88
C PRO A 12 3.75 -2.74 15.16
N VAL A 13 4.77 -2.31 15.88
CA VAL A 13 5.15 -2.87 17.19
C VAL A 13 5.44 -1.77 18.19
N THR A 14 5.34 -2.09 19.46
CA THR A 14 5.78 -1.17 20.52
C THR A 14 7.30 -1.09 20.52
N GLY A 15 7.85 0.12 20.45
CA GLY A 15 9.30 0.38 20.41
C GLY A 15 9.62 1.59 19.53
N ASP A 16 10.90 1.89 19.42
CA ASP A 16 11.39 3.07 18.68
C ASP A 16 12.28 2.69 17.48
N GLU A 17 12.55 1.41 17.27
CA GLU A 17 13.44 0.90 16.23
C GLU A 17 12.67 0.15 15.14
N ILE A 18 13.12 0.27 13.91
CA ILE A 18 12.70 -0.60 12.81
C ILE A 18 13.55 -1.86 12.86
N LYS A 19 12.89 -3.03 12.75
CA LYS A 19 13.57 -4.33 12.73
C LYS A 19 13.15 -5.10 11.50
N ILE A 20 14.12 -5.73 10.85
CA ILE A 20 13.89 -6.56 9.67
C ILE A 20 14.37 -7.97 10.00
N SER A 21 13.55 -8.96 9.72
CA SER A 21 13.84 -10.38 9.99
C SER A 21 13.41 -11.27 8.83
N ASN A 22 13.91 -12.51 8.83
CA ASN A 22 13.72 -13.50 7.76
C ASN A 22 14.33 -13.04 6.42
N LEU A 23 15.46 -12.31 6.50
CA LEU A 23 16.26 -11.94 5.35
C LEU A 23 16.92 -13.16 4.70
N THR A 24 17.01 -13.14 3.39
CA THR A 24 17.73 -14.10 2.57
C THR A 24 18.81 -13.40 1.75
N ASP A 25 19.64 -14.16 1.07
CA ASP A 25 20.68 -13.60 0.18
C ASP A 25 20.09 -12.88 -1.06
N MET A 26 18.79 -13.02 -1.30
CA MET A 26 18.06 -12.39 -2.40
C MET A 26 17.35 -11.10 -1.99
N ASP A 27 17.40 -10.75 -0.71
CA ASP A 27 16.77 -9.54 -0.20
C ASP A 27 17.78 -8.39 -0.13
N THR A 28 17.36 -7.19 -0.51
CA THR A 28 18.18 -5.98 -0.40
C THR A 28 17.63 -5.08 0.69
N VAL A 29 18.52 -4.58 1.55
CA VAL A 29 18.18 -3.59 2.58
C VAL A 29 19.22 -2.49 2.52
N GLU A 30 18.79 -1.29 2.18
CA GLU A 30 19.63 -0.10 2.09
C GLU A 30 19.06 1.00 2.99
N PHE A 31 19.92 1.70 3.71
CA PHE A 31 19.54 2.84 4.53
C PHE A 31 20.39 4.05 4.17
N GLU A 32 19.75 5.10 3.68
CA GLU A 32 20.38 6.37 3.38
C GLU A 32 20.21 7.34 4.56
N GLU A 33 21.30 7.61 5.30
CA GLU A 33 21.25 8.45 6.51
C GLU A 33 20.89 9.90 6.20
N ASP A 34 21.35 10.45 5.09
CA ASP A 34 21.13 11.85 4.72
C ASP A 34 19.66 12.15 4.44
N ASP A 35 18.99 11.25 3.71
CA ASP A 35 17.57 11.36 3.36
C ASP A 35 16.64 10.66 4.36
N ARG A 36 17.21 9.87 5.28
CA ARG A 36 16.49 9.01 6.24
C ARG A 36 15.53 8.04 5.54
N GLU A 37 15.96 7.54 4.41
CA GLU A 37 15.23 6.58 3.60
C GLU A 37 15.64 5.15 3.94
N LEU A 38 14.67 4.27 4.07
CA LEU A 38 14.86 2.83 4.19
C LEU A 38 14.27 2.16 2.95
N TYR A 39 15.14 1.62 2.11
CA TYR A 39 14.77 0.78 0.99
C TYR A 39 14.85 -0.69 1.37
N VAL A 40 13.80 -1.45 1.07
CA VAL A 40 13.76 -2.90 1.27
C VAL A 40 13.15 -3.53 0.03
N SER A 41 13.89 -4.44 -0.62
CA SER A 41 13.35 -5.24 -1.71
C SER A 41 13.48 -6.73 -1.46
N ARG A 42 12.57 -7.51 -2.06
CA ARG A 42 12.56 -8.97 -2.02
C ARG A 42 12.38 -9.56 -3.41
N GLU A 43 13.32 -10.39 -3.83
CA GLU A 43 13.33 -11.03 -5.16
C GLU A 43 13.23 -12.57 -5.10
N ASN A 44 12.77 -13.13 -3.98
CA ASN A 44 12.81 -14.56 -3.75
C ASN A 44 11.60 -15.29 -4.34
N GLU A 45 11.85 -16.20 -5.29
CA GLU A 45 10.85 -17.02 -5.99
C GLU A 45 10.58 -18.39 -5.34
N GLU A 46 11.26 -18.76 -4.24
CA GLU A 46 11.06 -20.06 -3.60
C GLU A 46 9.73 -20.15 -2.85
N ASP A 47 8.85 -21.05 -3.28
CA ASP A 47 7.46 -21.21 -2.82
C ASP A 47 7.27 -21.49 -1.31
N ASN A 48 8.33 -21.80 -0.56
CA ASN A 48 8.24 -22.25 0.84
C ASN A 48 9.00 -21.35 1.85
N GLN A 49 9.36 -20.11 1.47
CA GLN A 49 10.06 -19.26 2.40
C GLN A 49 9.11 -18.44 3.28
N GLU A 50 9.52 -18.25 4.53
CA GLU A 50 8.84 -17.35 5.45
C GLU A 50 8.82 -15.91 4.89
N ALA A 51 7.76 -15.17 5.16
CA ALA A 51 7.67 -13.78 4.78
C ALA A 51 8.83 -12.99 5.39
N LEU A 52 9.43 -12.07 4.61
CA LEU A 52 10.29 -11.04 5.16
C LEU A 52 9.43 -10.16 6.07
N VAL A 53 9.86 -9.95 7.31
CA VAL A 53 9.08 -9.20 8.29
C VAL A 53 9.77 -7.88 8.60
N ILE A 54 9.03 -6.78 8.44
CA ILE A 54 9.46 -5.43 8.81
C ILE A 54 8.61 -4.97 9.99
N GLU A 55 9.22 -4.89 11.17
CA GLU A 55 8.61 -4.33 12.36
C GLU A 55 8.88 -2.83 12.41
N ILE A 56 7.84 -2.02 12.52
CA ILE A 56 7.93 -0.56 12.56
C ILE A 56 7.35 -0.03 13.88
N PRO A 57 7.87 1.09 14.43
CA PRO A 57 7.27 1.72 15.60
C PRO A 57 5.81 2.14 15.35
N GLU A 58 4.87 1.70 16.18
CA GLU A 58 3.42 1.95 16.02
C GLU A 58 3.04 3.44 15.99
N LYS A 59 3.87 4.32 16.56
CA LYS A 59 3.67 5.78 16.61
C LYS A 59 4.40 6.53 15.50
N LYS A 60 5.12 5.81 14.63
CA LYS A 60 5.87 6.42 13.55
C LYS A 60 4.92 6.99 12.51
N VAL A 61 5.11 8.25 12.17
CA VAL A 61 4.48 8.89 11.02
C VAL A 61 5.55 9.07 9.95
N PHE A 62 5.40 8.39 8.84
CA PHE A 62 6.29 8.52 7.71
C PHE A 62 5.99 9.84 6.95
N GLN A 63 7.00 10.44 6.33
CA GLN A 63 6.77 11.53 5.39
C GLN A 63 6.19 10.93 4.11
N GLU A 64 6.84 9.88 3.63
CA GLU A 64 6.48 9.14 2.44
C GLU A 64 6.51 7.63 2.75
N LEU A 65 5.56 6.90 2.20
CA LEU A 65 5.47 5.45 2.28
C LEU A 65 5.15 4.90 0.89
N GLU A 66 6.11 4.21 0.30
CA GLU A 66 5.93 3.55 -0.98
C GLU A 66 5.94 2.03 -0.80
N LEU A 67 4.90 1.35 -1.32
CA LEU A 67 4.75 -0.10 -1.27
C LEU A 67 4.41 -0.62 -2.66
N THR A 68 5.28 -1.46 -3.20
CA THR A 68 5.09 -2.10 -4.51
C THR A 68 5.04 -3.61 -4.38
N SER A 69 4.07 -4.23 -5.06
CA SER A 69 3.90 -5.67 -5.16
C SER A 69 3.79 -6.09 -6.63
N SER A 70 4.90 -6.56 -7.23
CA SER A 70 4.94 -6.94 -8.65
C SER A 70 4.29 -8.31 -8.88
N ALA A 71 4.95 -9.40 -8.49
CA ALA A 71 4.38 -10.76 -8.54
C ALA A 71 4.32 -11.43 -7.15
N SER A 72 4.06 -10.66 -6.12
CA SER A 72 4.30 -10.98 -4.72
C SER A 72 3.06 -10.77 -3.86
N ASN A 73 3.22 -10.95 -2.53
CA ASN A 73 2.20 -10.62 -1.56
C ASN A 73 2.77 -9.70 -0.46
N VAL A 74 2.34 -8.44 -0.46
CA VAL A 74 2.71 -7.46 0.57
C VAL A 74 1.52 -7.24 1.50
N VAL A 75 1.74 -7.38 2.80
CA VAL A 75 0.68 -7.19 3.81
C VAL A 75 1.17 -6.25 4.91
N VAL A 76 0.47 -5.14 5.08
CA VAL A 76 0.62 -4.26 6.25
C VAL A 76 -0.44 -4.64 7.28
N ARG A 77 0.01 -5.10 8.46
CA ARG A 77 -0.85 -5.44 9.60
C ARG A 77 -1.06 -4.21 10.47
N GLY A 78 -2.27 -4.05 10.99
CA GLY A 78 -2.61 -2.96 11.89
C GLY A 78 -2.55 -1.58 11.23
N LYS A 79 -2.37 -0.52 12.06
CA LYS A 79 -2.40 0.86 11.60
C LYS A 79 -1.01 1.35 11.21
N ILE A 80 -0.89 1.93 10.01
CA ILE A 80 0.27 2.68 9.55
C ILE A 80 -0.10 4.12 9.23
N GLN A 81 0.83 5.05 9.45
CA GLN A 81 0.61 6.49 9.28
C GLN A 81 1.68 7.09 8.37
N ALA A 82 1.23 7.86 7.38
CA ALA A 82 2.10 8.61 6.49
C ALA A 82 1.46 9.94 6.08
N LYS A 83 2.25 10.88 5.57
CA LYS A 83 1.70 12.07 4.91
C LYS A 83 1.32 11.75 3.48
N GLU A 84 2.24 11.13 2.76
CA GLU A 84 2.08 10.71 1.38
C GLU A 84 2.27 9.18 1.29
N THR A 85 1.45 8.53 0.52
CA THR A 85 1.48 7.06 0.37
C THR A 85 1.28 6.69 -1.08
N THR A 86 2.18 5.89 -1.64
CA THR A 86 2.06 5.29 -2.96
C THR A 86 1.91 3.78 -2.81
N LEU A 87 0.86 3.22 -3.39
CA LEU A 87 0.53 1.79 -3.32
C LEU A 87 0.38 1.23 -4.73
N CYS A 88 1.31 0.40 -5.15
CA CYS A 88 1.32 -0.21 -6.48
C CYS A 88 1.16 -1.74 -6.40
N ALA A 89 0.21 -2.27 -7.18
CA ALA A 89 0.01 -3.71 -7.34
C ALA A 89 0.00 -4.07 -8.83
N GLU A 90 1.15 -4.45 -9.39
CA GLU A 90 1.29 -4.77 -10.82
C GLU A 90 0.58 -6.10 -11.16
N ALA A 91 1.05 -7.23 -10.63
CA ALA A 91 0.43 -8.55 -10.80
C ALA A 91 0.27 -9.30 -9.46
N GLY A 92 0.73 -8.68 -8.36
CA GLY A 92 0.72 -9.24 -7.02
C GLY A 92 -0.51 -8.85 -6.22
N LYS A 93 -0.37 -9.00 -4.91
CA LYS A 93 -1.39 -8.58 -3.95
C LYS A 93 -0.79 -7.68 -2.88
N LEU A 94 -1.33 -6.48 -2.74
CA LEU A 94 -0.98 -5.55 -1.69
C LEU A 94 -2.20 -5.32 -0.78
N LYS A 95 -2.02 -5.53 0.51
CA LYS A 95 -3.07 -5.31 1.52
C LYS A 95 -2.57 -4.40 2.63
N VAL A 96 -3.28 -3.30 2.88
CA VAL A 96 -3.07 -2.43 4.04
C VAL A 96 -4.30 -2.51 4.95
N GLU A 97 -4.14 -3.01 6.16
CA GLU A 97 -5.28 -3.24 7.08
C GLU A 97 -5.87 -1.94 7.62
N LEU A 98 -5.03 -0.93 7.87
CA LEU A 98 -5.52 0.38 8.30
C LEU A 98 -4.50 1.47 7.96
N LEU A 99 -4.85 2.38 7.07
CA LEU A 99 -4.02 3.48 6.58
C LEU A 99 -4.55 4.83 7.08
N ASP A 100 -3.67 5.61 7.67
CA ASP A 100 -3.89 7.02 7.96
C ASP A 100 -2.92 7.84 7.12
N SER A 101 -3.37 8.30 5.96
CA SER A 101 -2.59 9.12 5.05
C SER A 101 -3.37 10.38 4.67
N ARG A 102 -2.62 11.43 4.33
CA ARG A 102 -3.19 12.67 3.79
C ARG A 102 -3.39 12.56 2.28
N GLU A 103 -2.37 12.07 1.59
CA GLU A 103 -2.37 11.86 0.14
C GLU A 103 -2.09 10.37 -0.12
N THR A 104 -2.87 9.75 -0.99
CA THR A 104 -2.70 8.33 -1.30
C THR A 104 -2.89 8.11 -2.80
N ASP A 105 -1.82 7.70 -3.46
CA ASP A 105 -1.83 7.28 -4.86
C ASP A 105 -1.93 5.75 -4.93
N MET A 106 -2.87 5.25 -5.70
CA MET A 106 -3.16 3.82 -5.85
C MET A 106 -3.09 3.41 -7.30
N GLU A 107 -2.17 2.51 -7.62
CA GLU A 107 -1.96 1.97 -8.95
C GLU A 107 -2.21 0.46 -8.97
N CYS A 108 -3.03 -0.01 -9.92
CA CYS A 108 -3.29 -1.44 -10.03
C CYS A 108 -3.39 -1.87 -11.50
N ASP A 109 -2.34 -2.53 -12.01
CA ASP A 109 -2.29 -2.99 -13.40
C ASP A 109 -3.09 -4.27 -13.64
N ALA A 110 -2.65 -5.38 -13.03
CA ALA A 110 -3.31 -6.68 -13.11
C ALA A 110 -3.42 -7.38 -11.75
N GLY A 111 -3.00 -6.69 -10.69
CA GLY A 111 -2.92 -7.21 -9.33
C GLY A 111 -4.19 -7.03 -8.51
N LYS A 112 -4.01 -7.07 -7.19
CA LYS A 112 -5.08 -6.80 -6.24
C LYS A 112 -4.61 -5.88 -5.13
N LEU A 113 -5.24 -4.72 -5.02
CA LEU A 113 -5.01 -3.73 -3.97
C LEU A 113 -6.19 -3.73 -2.98
N ILE A 114 -5.91 -3.83 -1.69
CA ILE A 114 -6.92 -3.81 -0.63
C ILE A 114 -6.47 -2.84 0.45
N VAL A 115 -7.21 -1.77 0.67
CA VAL A 115 -6.87 -0.74 1.64
C VAL A 115 -8.08 -0.39 2.49
N LYS A 116 -7.88 -0.23 3.79
CA LYS A 116 -8.87 0.39 4.68
C LYS A 116 -8.30 1.69 5.24
N HIS A 117 -9.01 2.79 5.04
CA HIS A 117 -8.67 4.10 5.60
C HIS A 117 -9.27 4.30 7.00
N THR A 118 -8.57 5.09 7.85
CA THR A 118 -8.99 5.38 9.23
C THR A 118 -10.11 6.38 9.36
N GLN A 119 -10.54 7.01 8.28
CA GLN A 119 -11.57 8.05 8.29
C GLN A 119 -12.65 7.69 7.27
N LYS A 120 -13.75 8.45 7.26
CA LYS A 120 -14.89 8.21 6.38
C LYS A 120 -14.63 8.73 4.97
N LEU A 121 -15.27 8.16 3.98
CA LEU A 121 -15.20 8.62 2.58
C LEU A 121 -15.49 10.13 2.45
N ALA A 122 -16.36 10.67 3.28
CA ALA A 122 -16.71 12.09 3.28
C ALA A 122 -15.55 13.04 3.71
N ASP A 123 -14.47 12.51 4.25
CA ASP A 123 -13.28 13.26 4.66
C ASP A 123 -12.20 13.30 3.57
N TYR A 124 -12.46 12.65 2.42
CA TYR A 124 -11.54 12.55 1.28
C TYR A 124 -12.16 13.14 0.02
N THR A 125 -11.31 13.73 -0.83
CA THR A 125 -11.55 13.82 -2.27
C THR A 125 -10.94 12.57 -2.89
N VAL A 126 -11.70 11.84 -3.71
CA VAL A 126 -11.23 10.62 -4.39
C VAL A 126 -11.37 10.84 -5.88
N ASP A 127 -10.27 10.87 -6.60
CA ASP A 127 -10.26 10.89 -8.05
C ASP A 127 -9.94 9.49 -8.58
N MET A 128 -10.60 9.07 -9.65
CA MET A 128 -10.49 7.72 -10.20
C MET A 128 -10.44 7.74 -11.71
N GLU A 129 -9.44 7.07 -12.25
CA GLU A 129 -9.31 6.76 -13.68
C GLU A 129 -9.00 5.27 -13.87
N THR A 130 -9.89 4.52 -14.52
CA THR A 130 -9.68 3.08 -14.74
C THR A 130 -10.16 2.64 -16.11
N ASP A 131 -9.46 1.66 -16.72
CA ASP A 131 -9.83 1.08 -18.03
C ASP A 131 -10.71 -0.17 -17.86
N ALA A 132 -10.14 -1.27 -17.40
CA ALA A 132 -10.84 -2.54 -17.20
C ALA A 132 -10.77 -3.04 -15.74
N CYS A 133 -10.39 -2.18 -14.82
CA CYS A 133 -10.26 -2.48 -13.40
C CYS A 133 -11.63 -2.60 -12.72
N LYS A 134 -11.68 -3.43 -11.66
CA LYS A 134 -12.83 -3.48 -10.75
C LYS A 134 -12.49 -2.72 -9.47
N VAL A 135 -13.18 -1.63 -9.22
CA VAL A 135 -13.01 -0.84 -7.99
C VAL A 135 -14.23 -1.00 -7.10
N ASN A 136 -14.00 -1.45 -5.87
CA ASN A 136 -14.98 -1.38 -4.79
C ASN A 136 -14.60 -0.19 -3.90
N LEU A 137 -15.35 0.89 -3.99
CA LEU A 137 -15.18 2.10 -3.18
C LEU A 137 -16.27 2.14 -2.11
N ASP A 138 -15.91 1.82 -0.87
CA ASP A 138 -16.82 1.62 0.26
C ASP A 138 -17.91 0.59 -0.06
N ARG A 139 -19.12 1.02 -0.37
CA ARG A 139 -20.29 0.17 -0.66
C ARG A 139 -20.65 0.08 -2.13
N GLU A 140 -19.98 0.84 -2.97
CA GLU A 140 -20.27 0.92 -4.39
C GLU A 140 -19.21 0.16 -5.20
N THR A 141 -19.62 -0.41 -6.32
CA THR A 141 -18.75 -1.16 -7.23
C THR A 141 -18.76 -0.53 -8.61
N TYR A 142 -17.58 -0.23 -9.11
CA TYR A 142 -17.32 0.30 -10.44
C TYR A 142 -16.55 -0.75 -11.24
N SER A 143 -16.81 -0.86 -12.54
CA SER A 143 -16.16 -1.85 -13.40
C SER A 143 -16.00 -1.32 -14.83
N GLY A 144 -14.89 -1.66 -15.46
CA GLY A 144 -14.57 -1.18 -16.80
C GLY A 144 -14.00 0.24 -16.77
N TRP A 145 -14.13 0.93 -17.88
CA TRP A 145 -13.69 2.33 -17.98
C TRP A 145 -14.52 3.22 -17.04
N GLN A 146 -13.83 3.91 -16.17
CA GLN A 146 -14.40 4.88 -15.23
C GLN A 146 -13.49 6.09 -15.14
N GLU A 147 -14.09 7.27 -15.10
CA GLU A 147 -13.43 8.53 -14.79
C GLU A 147 -14.39 9.34 -13.92
N GLY A 148 -13.93 9.80 -12.77
CA GLY A 148 -14.80 10.57 -11.88
C GLY A 148 -14.17 10.95 -10.55
N SER A 149 -14.84 11.84 -9.85
CA SER A 149 -14.46 12.33 -8.54
C SER A 149 -15.57 12.03 -7.53
N PHE A 150 -15.19 11.50 -6.37
CA PHE A 150 -16.08 11.01 -5.33
C PHE A 150 -15.71 11.61 -3.96
N GLY A 151 -16.60 11.45 -2.97
CA GLY A 151 -16.37 11.97 -1.62
C GLY A 151 -16.61 13.48 -1.53
N ALA A 152 -15.84 14.17 -0.71
CA ALA A 152 -15.98 15.60 -0.51
C ALA A 152 -15.22 16.40 -1.59
N LYS A 153 -15.78 17.52 -1.99
CA LYS A 153 -15.06 18.47 -2.85
C LYS A 153 -14.09 19.28 -2.00
N ASN A 154 -12.81 19.31 -2.38
CA ASN A 154 -11.74 20.04 -1.70
C ASN A 154 -11.54 19.60 -0.24
N ALA A 155 -11.54 18.30 0.03
CA ALA A 155 -11.11 17.77 1.31
C ALA A 155 -9.60 18.01 1.53
N ASP A 156 -9.18 18.03 2.79
CA ASP A 156 -7.75 18.12 3.14
C ASP A 156 -7.00 16.80 2.84
N LYS A 157 -7.74 15.72 2.61
CA LYS A 157 -7.21 14.41 2.26
C LYS A 157 -7.61 14.02 0.85
N HIS A 158 -6.67 13.41 0.13
CA HIS A 158 -6.83 13.05 -1.26
C HIS A 158 -6.49 11.58 -1.51
N ILE A 159 -7.24 10.94 -2.39
CA ILE A 159 -6.95 9.60 -2.91
C ILE A 159 -7.04 9.67 -4.43
N ASP A 160 -5.97 9.29 -5.10
CA ASP A 160 -5.93 9.11 -6.54
C ASP A 160 -5.90 7.62 -6.88
N ILE A 161 -6.70 7.20 -7.83
CA ILE A 161 -6.87 5.80 -8.20
C ILE A 161 -6.66 5.64 -9.69
N GLU A 162 -5.61 4.92 -10.06
CA GLU A 162 -5.35 4.48 -11.42
C GLU A 162 -5.44 2.95 -11.53
N GLY A 163 -6.17 2.45 -12.52
CA GLY A 163 -6.34 1.02 -12.67
C GLY A 163 -6.53 0.55 -14.10
N ASN A 164 -5.68 -0.39 -14.56
CA ASN A 164 -5.76 -0.96 -15.91
C ASN A 164 -6.67 -2.19 -15.97
N ALA A 165 -6.31 -3.32 -15.32
CA ALA A 165 -7.06 -4.57 -15.41
C ALA A 165 -7.23 -5.33 -14.07
N GLY A 166 -6.79 -4.76 -12.97
CA GLY A 166 -6.76 -5.40 -11.65
C GLY A 166 -8.03 -5.27 -10.83
N SER A 167 -7.88 -5.36 -9.52
CA SER A 167 -8.97 -5.14 -8.58
C SER A 167 -8.52 -4.30 -7.40
N ILE A 168 -9.21 -3.20 -7.16
CA ILE A 168 -8.98 -2.30 -6.04
C ILE A 168 -10.17 -2.37 -5.08
N VAL A 169 -9.90 -2.53 -3.80
CA VAL A 169 -10.91 -2.53 -2.73
C VAL A 169 -10.52 -1.50 -1.69
N ILE A 170 -11.31 -0.46 -1.57
CA ILE A 170 -11.13 0.62 -0.61
C ILE A 170 -12.31 0.65 0.33
N SER A 171 -12.04 0.66 1.62
CA SER A 171 -13.04 0.79 2.68
C SER A 171 -12.62 1.88 3.66
N PHE A 172 -13.58 2.39 4.41
CA PHE A 172 -13.44 3.48 5.35
C PHE A 172 -13.98 3.10 6.74
N GLU A 173 -13.55 3.77 7.80
CA GLU A 173 -14.10 3.58 9.15
C GLU A 173 -15.42 4.29 9.38
#